data_c76aa4a3fc8e2e8264dab24bca82eb5d
#
_entry.id   c76aa4a3fc8e2e8264dab24bca82eb5d
#
_cell.length_a   1.000
_cell.length_b   1.000
_cell.length_c   1.000
_cell.angle_alpha   90.00
_cell.angle_beta   90.00
_cell.angle_gamma   90.00
#
_symmetry.space_group_name_H-M   'P 1'
#
loop_
_entity.id
_entity.type
_entity.pdbx_description
1 polymer ?
#
loop_
_entity_poly.entity_id
_entity_poly.type
_entity_poly.pdbx_seq_one_letter_code
_entity_poly.pdbx_strand_id
1 'polypeptide(L)'
;MQFIKTFSLNPPPFYYLCRRMDKSNFVDQIKIFCRSGHGGAGSKHFMRNKLTAMGGPDGGDGGRGAHVILKGNSQLWTLLHLRYFKNVLADDGGNGAGNNCTGKNGKDIIIEVPLGTIAKSEDSDVIEAEILEHGQEIILMKGGRGGLGNSNFKTSTNQAPEYAQPGEEGVEGIKVLELKVLADVGLVGFPNAGKSTLLSCITAAKPKIADYAFTTIVPQLGMVEYRDSRSFCMADLPGIIEGAAEGKGLGHRFLRHIERNAILLFLIPADSKDHRKEFEILRSELEKYNPEMLQKDFVIAVSKSDMLDNELKTAISAELPKNIPHLFISSVTGYHLQELKDLLWKTLDTNTLG
;
A
#
# COMPACT_ATOMS: atom_id res chain seq x y z
N MET A 1 -64.81 23.68 25.91
CA MET A 1 -63.63 24.49 25.60
C MET A 1 -62.39 23.62 25.92
N GLN A 2 -61.91 22.86 24.98
CA GLN A 2 -60.74 22.02 25.13
C GLN A 2 -59.61 22.65 24.33
N PHE A 3 -58.52 23.00 25.04
CA PHE A 3 -57.30 23.54 24.46
C PHE A 3 -56.50 22.39 23.92
N ILE A 4 -56.31 22.32 22.60
CA ILE A 4 -55.37 21.45 21.89
C ILE A 4 -54.00 22.13 21.95
N LYS A 5 -53.08 21.55 22.70
CA LYS A 5 -51.65 21.93 22.67
C LYS A 5 -51.00 21.26 21.46
N THR A 6 -50.69 22.07 20.48
CA THR A 6 -49.79 21.68 19.37
C THR A 6 -48.36 21.55 19.87
N PHE A 7 -47.84 20.33 19.87
CA PHE A 7 -46.40 20.07 20.07
C PHE A 7 -45.65 20.40 18.78
N SER A 8 -44.90 21.48 18.83
CA SER A 8 -43.92 21.81 17.82
C SER A 8 -42.67 20.92 18.03
N LEU A 9 -42.47 19.94 17.16
CA LEU A 9 -41.24 19.16 17.07
C LEU A 9 -40.19 19.95 16.27
N ASN A 10 -39.41 20.76 16.97
CA ASN A 10 -38.15 21.25 16.43
C ASN A 10 -37.11 20.13 16.56
N PRO A 11 -36.51 19.67 15.47
CA PRO A 11 -35.35 18.77 15.57
C PRO A 11 -34.16 19.54 16.18
N PRO A 12 -33.33 18.88 17.01
CA PRO A 12 -32.18 19.55 17.61
C PRO A 12 -31.23 20.03 16.51
N PRO A 13 -30.51 21.14 16.72
CA PRO A 13 -29.57 21.66 15.74
C PRO A 13 -28.46 20.61 15.54
N PHE A 14 -28.35 20.11 14.32
CA PHE A 14 -27.21 19.36 13.87
C PHE A 14 -25.98 20.27 14.01
N TYR A 15 -25.23 20.11 15.08
CA TYR A 15 -23.88 20.60 15.16
C TYR A 15 -23.08 19.81 14.10
N TYR A 16 -22.99 20.38 12.92
CA TYR A 16 -21.93 20.03 11.99
C TYR A 16 -20.61 20.37 12.69
N LEU A 17 -20.06 19.39 13.39
CA LEU A 17 -18.63 19.36 13.66
C LEU A 17 -17.95 19.32 12.30
N CYS A 18 -17.66 20.51 11.80
CA CYS A 18 -16.74 20.70 10.69
C CYS A 18 -15.36 20.26 11.19
N ARG A 19 -15.15 18.93 11.28
CA ARG A 19 -13.82 18.37 11.42
C ARG A 19 -13.06 18.94 10.23
N ARG A 20 -12.10 19.82 10.51
CA ARG A 20 -11.11 20.26 9.53
C ARG A 20 -10.68 19.00 8.79
N MET A 21 -11.11 18.86 7.56
CA MET A 21 -10.64 17.84 6.66
C MET A 21 -9.16 18.20 6.43
N ASP A 22 -8.28 17.48 7.10
CA ASP A 22 -6.88 17.49 6.72
C ASP A 22 -6.83 17.13 5.24
N LYS A 23 -6.46 18.12 4.43
CA LYS A 23 -6.28 18.00 2.97
C LYS A 23 -5.03 17.17 2.64
N SER A 24 -4.74 16.16 3.43
CA SER A 24 -3.64 15.29 3.12
C SER A 24 -4.09 14.28 2.05
N ASN A 25 -3.54 14.39 0.85
CA ASN A 25 -3.78 13.44 -0.25
C ASN A 25 -3.04 12.11 -0.03
N PHE A 26 -2.40 11.91 1.10
CA PHE A 26 -1.70 10.70 1.48
C PHE A 26 -2.45 9.98 2.59
N VAL A 27 -2.83 8.73 2.36
CA VAL A 27 -3.48 7.84 3.32
C VAL A 27 -2.64 6.58 3.39
N ASP A 28 -2.02 6.36 4.54
CA ASP A 28 -1.12 5.24 4.86
C ASP A 28 -1.83 4.11 5.62
N GLN A 29 -2.92 4.41 6.29
CA GLN A 29 -3.72 3.44 7.01
C GLN A 29 -5.21 3.68 6.79
N ILE A 30 -5.95 2.60 6.52
CA ILE A 30 -7.39 2.64 6.35
C ILE A 30 -8.05 1.40 6.93
N LYS A 31 -9.21 1.60 7.55
CA LYS A 31 -10.09 0.52 7.98
C LYS A 31 -11.20 0.35 6.96
N ILE A 32 -11.38 -0.87 6.49
CA ILE A 32 -12.44 -1.25 5.56
C ILE A 32 -13.23 -2.41 6.15
N PHE A 33 -14.54 -2.33 6.06
CA PHE A 33 -15.40 -3.47 6.36
C PHE A 33 -15.48 -4.34 5.12
N CYS A 34 -15.11 -5.61 5.25
CA CYS A 34 -15.16 -6.59 4.19
C CYS A 34 -16.13 -7.71 4.55
N ARG A 35 -16.93 -8.15 3.57
CA ARG A 35 -17.74 -9.35 3.66
C ARG A 35 -17.54 -10.15 2.37
N SER A 36 -17.10 -11.39 2.50
CA SER A 36 -17.09 -12.34 1.38
C SER A 36 -18.51 -12.87 1.12
N GLY A 37 -18.76 -13.37 -0.09
CA GLY A 37 -20.06 -13.91 -0.45
C GLY A 37 -20.36 -15.23 0.25
N HIS A 38 -21.62 -15.46 0.59
CA HIS A 38 -22.11 -16.76 1.04
C HIS A 38 -22.18 -17.72 -0.15
N GLY A 39 -21.98 -18.99 0.08
CA GLY A 39 -22.25 -20.04 -0.90
C GLY A 39 -23.76 -20.23 -1.10
N GLY A 40 -24.18 -20.46 -2.35
CA GLY A 40 -25.55 -20.81 -2.65
C GLY A 40 -25.92 -22.19 -2.12
N ALA A 41 -27.17 -22.42 -1.77
CA ALA A 41 -27.64 -23.74 -1.34
C ALA A 41 -27.77 -24.70 -2.54
N GLY A 42 -27.47 -25.97 -2.31
CA GLY A 42 -27.81 -27.03 -3.27
C GLY A 42 -29.32 -27.22 -3.39
N SER A 43 -29.75 -27.74 -4.54
CA SER A 43 -31.17 -27.97 -4.84
C SER A 43 -31.62 -29.37 -4.41
N LYS A 44 -32.84 -29.44 -3.88
CA LYS A 44 -33.54 -30.72 -3.55
C LYS A 44 -34.47 -31.17 -4.66
N HIS A 45 -34.29 -30.64 -5.89
CA HIS A 45 -35.23 -30.86 -6.99
C HIS A 45 -35.23 -32.33 -7.47
N PHE A 46 -36.41 -32.82 -7.87
CA PHE A 46 -36.60 -34.09 -8.52
C PHE A 46 -37.17 -33.88 -9.95
N MET A 47 -36.61 -34.58 -10.88
CA MET A 47 -37.06 -34.49 -12.29
C MET A 47 -38.55 -34.84 -12.42
N ARG A 48 -39.31 -33.93 -12.99
CA ARG A 48 -40.72 -34.12 -13.32
C ARG A 48 -41.00 -33.65 -14.74
N ASN A 49 -41.49 -34.54 -15.55
CA ASN A 49 -41.95 -34.21 -16.89
C ASN A 49 -43.24 -34.95 -17.22
N LYS A 50 -43.85 -34.67 -18.39
CA LYS A 50 -45.12 -35.28 -18.80
C LYS A 50 -45.08 -36.80 -18.90
N LEU A 51 -43.90 -37.38 -19.13
CA LEU A 51 -43.72 -38.82 -19.33
C LEU A 51 -43.24 -39.51 -18.05
N THR A 52 -42.67 -38.76 -17.10
CA THR A 52 -42.08 -39.29 -15.85
C THR A 52 -42.60 -38.47 -14.68
N ALA A 53 -43.66 -38.97 -14.05
CA ALA A 53 -44.30 -38.31 -12.91
C ALA A 53 -43.37 -38.33 -11.63
N MET A 54 -42.56 -39.38 -11.47
CA MET A 54 -41.57 -39.54 -10.43
C MET A 54 -40.22 -39.86 -11.04
N GLY A 55 -39.44 -38.78 -11.37
CA GLY A 55 -38.06 -38.90 -11.81
C GLY A 55 -37.08 -38.96 -10.64
N GLY A 56 -35.84 -39.28 -10.92
CA GLY A 56 -34.78 -39.30 -9.92
C GLY A 56 -34.37 -37.88 -9.46
N PRO A 57 -33.50 -37.79 -8.46
CA PRO A 57 -32.96 -36.54 -7.99
C PRO A 57 -32.11 -35.90 -9.10
N ASP A 58 -32.37 -34.62 -9.38
CA ASP A 58 -31.72 -33.83 -10.43
C ASP A 58 -31.37 -32.41 -9.93
N GLY A 59 -31.35 -32.24 -8.62
CA GLY A 59 -30.92 -30.94 -8.02
C GLY A 59 -29.44 -30.69 -8.24
N GLY A 60 -29.12 -29.54 -8.81
CA GLY A 60 -27.77 -29.05 -9.04
C GLY A 60 -27.18 -28.41 -7.80
N ASP A 61 -25.88 -28.17 -7.82
CA ASP A 61 -25.12 -27.57 -6.74
C ASP A 61 -25.35 -26.07 -6.64
N GLY A 62 -25.14 -25.48 -5.46
CA GLY A 62 -25.05 -24.04 -5.27
C GLY A 62 -23.75 -23.50 -5.85
N GLY A 63 -23.76 -22.24 -6.27
CA GLY A 63 -22.58 -21.51 -6.69
C GLY A 63 -21.70 -21.11 -5.50
N ARG A 64 -20.42 -20.92 -5.73
CA ARG A 64 -19.47 -20.41 -4.75
C ARG A 64 -19.75 -18.91 -4.49
N GLY A 65 -19.68 -18.49 -3.23
CA GLY A 65 -19.62 -17.05 -2.86
C GLY A 65 -18.32 -16.39 -3.35
N ALA A 66 -18.41 -15.12 -3.62
CA ALA A 66 -17.28 -14.34 -4.12
C ALA A 66 -16.17 -14.14 -3.06
N HIS A 67 -14.95 -14.13 -3.50
CA HIS A 67 -13.79 -13.76 -2.68
C HIS A 67 -13.58 -12.24 -2.66
N VAL A 68 -12.93 -11.75 -1.61
CA VAL A 68 -12.29 -10.43 -1.58
C VAL A 68 -10.79 -10.63 -1.77
N ILE A 69 -10.22 -10.03 -2.81
CA ILE A 69 -8.84 -10.23 -3.25
C ILE A 69 -8.12 -8.89 -3.20
N LEU A 70 -6.93 -8.86 -2.61
CA LEU A 70 -6.00 -7.74 -2.73
C LEU A 70 -5.11 -7.96 -3.95
N LYS A 71 -4.92 -6.91 -4.75
CA LYS A 71 -4.06 -6.93 -5.93
C LYS A 71 -3.05 -5.80 -5.87
N GLY A 72 -1.78 -6.13 -6.04
CA GLY A 72 -0.70 -5.16 -6.09
C GLY A 72 -0.72 -4.32 -7.37
N ASN A 73 -0.69 -2.99 -7.20
CA ASN A 73 -0.58 -2.07 -8.31
C ASN A 73 0.56 -1.06 -8.04
N SER A 74 1.64 -1.16 -8.83
CA SER A 74 2.81 -0.27 -8.74
C SER A 74 2.53 1.18 -9.12
N GLN A 75 1.39 1.47 -9.77
CA GLN A 75 0.98 2.84 -10.11
C GLN A 75 0.26 3.55 -8.95
N LEU A 76 -0.11 2.82 -7.91
CA LEU A 76 -0.72 3.37 -6.71
C LEU A 76 0.35 3.67 -5.66
N TRP A 77 0.25 4.84 -5.04
CA TRP A 77 1.22 5.33 -4.05
C TRP A 77 0.60 5.49 -2.66
N THR A 78 -0.72 5.52 -2.58
CA THR A 78 -1.45 5.73 -1.33
C THR A 78 -2.72 4.91 -1.33
N LEU A 79 -3.29 4.69 -0.15
CA LEU A 79 -4.61 4.08 0.01
C LEU A 79 -5.77 5.09 -0.14
N LEU A 80 -5.49 6.29 -0.69
CA LEU A 80 -6.47 7.40 -0.76
C LEU A 80 -7.75 7.01 -1.49
N HIS A 81 -7.64 6.25 -2.58
CA HIS A 81 -8.79 5.80 -3.37
C HIS A 81 -9.76 4.93 -2.55
N LEU A 82 -9.26 4.22 -1.53
CA LEU A 82 -10.08 3.39 -0.64
C LEU A 82 -10.80 4.22 0.44
N ARG A 83 -10.46 5.50 0.62
CA ARG A 83 -11.09 6.38 1.61
C ARG A 83 -12.61 6.46 1.44
N TYR A 84 -13.07 6.31 0.21
CA TYR A 84 -14.51 6.36 -0.14
C TYR A 84 -15.14 4.97 -0.27
N PHE A 85 -14.35 3.90 -0.28
CA PHE A 85 -14.79 2.50 -0.38
C PHE A 85 -14.63 1.79 0.97
N LYS A 86 -15.37 2.25 1.99
CA LYS A 86 -15.25 1.69 3.34
C LYS A 86 -15.94 0.34 3.51
N ASN A 87 -16.88 0.00 2.63
CA ASN A 87 -17.64 -1.25 2.68
C ASN A 87 -17.40 -2.02 1.38
N VAL A 88 -16.82 -3.20 1.52
CA VAL A 88 -16.55 -4.14 0.42
C VAL A 88 -17.43 -5.36 0.65
N LEU A 89 -18.52 -5.45 -0.09
CA LEU A 89 -19.51 -6.53 0.03
C LEU A 89 -19.45 -7.37 -1.24
N ALA A 90 -18.94 -8.59 -1.12
CA ALA A 90 -18.82 -9.51 -2.23
C ALA A 90 -20.13 -10.27 -2.47
N ASP A 91 -20.38 -10.61 -3.74
CA ASP A 91 -21.61 -11.25 -4.19
C ASP A 91 -21.77 -12.67 -3.63
N ASP A 92 -22.97 -13.03 -3.24
CA ASP A 92 -23.31 -14.38 -2.83
C ASP A 92 -23.38 -15.32 -4.05
N GLY A 93 -23.14 -16.59 -3.85
CA GLY A 93 -23.36 -17.65 -4.83
C GLY A 93 -24.86 -17.90 -5.06
N GLY A 94 -25.23 -18.14 -6.32
CA GLY A 94 -26.61 -18.50 -6.68
C GLY A 94 -26.95 -19.90 -6.15
N ASN A 95 -28.23 -20.10 -5.81
CA ASN A 95 -28.71 -21.44 -5.43
C ASN A 95 -28.74 -22.38 -6.64
N GLY A 96 -28.53 -23.65 -6.41
CA GLY A 96 -28.72 -24.71 -7.38
C GLY A 96 -30.18 -24.83 -7.82
N ALA A 97 -30.41 -25.31 -9.03
CA ALA A 97 -31.73 -25.50 -9.59
C ALA A 97 -31.93 -26.94 -10.06
N GLY A 98 -33.12 -27.28 -10.59
CA GLY A 98 -33.39 -28.57 -11.20
C GLY A 98 -32.60 -28.78 -12.49
N ASN A 99 -32.72 -29.98 -13.06
CA ASN A 99 -31.98 -30.42 -14.26
C ASN A 99 -30.44 -30.34 -14.09
N ASN A 100 -29.94 -30.60 -12.93
CA ASN A 100 -28.53 -30.51 -12.55
C ASN A 100 -27.90 -29.12 -12.82
N CYS A 101 -28.71 -28.05 -12.82
CA CYS A 101 -28.23 -26.73 -13.07
C CYS A 101 -27.52 -26.19 -11.81
N THR A 102 -26.22 -25.98 -11.92
CA THR A 102 -25.42 -25.35 -10.85
C THR A 102 -25.71 -23.87 -10.73
N GLY A 103 -25.80 -23.37 -9.51
CA GLY A 103 -25.94 -21.94 -9.23
C GLY A 103 -24.75 -21.13 -9.74
N LYS A 104 -25.00 -19.87 -10.12
CA LYS A 104 -23.95 -18.96 -10.57
C LYS A 104 -22.97 -18.67 -9.44
N ASN A 105 -21.68 -18.70 -9.72
CA ASN A 105 -20.65 -18.23 -8.77
C ASN A 105 -20.74 -16.71 -8.61
N GLY A 106 -20.53 -16.23 -7.38
CA GLY A 106 -20.35 -14.82 -7.11
C GLY A 106 -19.11 -14.28 -7.81
N LYS A 107 -19.16 -13.01 -8.21
CA LYS A 107 -18.05 -12.32 -8.87
C LYS A 107 -17.06 -11.81 -7.81
N ASP A 108 -15.81 -12.25 -7.88
CA ASP A 108 -14.76 -11.82 -6.95
C ASP A 108 -14.53 -10.31 -7.02
N ILE A 109 -14.32 -9.69 -5.86
CA ILE A 109 -14.00 -8.28 -5.75
C ILE A 109 -12.48 -8.14 -5.60
N ILE A 110 -11.88 -7.36 -6.51
CA ILE A 110 -10.47 -7.05 -6.50
C ILE A 110 -10.30 -5.64 -5.93
N ILE A 111 -9.53 -5.52 -4.86
CA ILE A 111 -9.11 -4.26 -4.25
C ILE A 111 -7.66 -4.03 -4.66
N GLU A 112 -7.44 -3.03 -5.52
CA GLU A 112 -6.07 -2.65 -5.88
C GLU A 112 -5.43 -1.86 -4.76
N VAL A 113 -4.21 -2.21 -4.40
CA VAL A 113 -3.43 -1.57 -3.33
C VAL A 113 -2.00 -1.32 -3.79
N PRO A 114 -1.34 -0.27 -3.25
CA PRO A 114 0.07 -0.03 -3.53
C PRO A 114 0.95 -1.19 -3.02
N LEU A 115 2.14 -1.30 -3.60
CA LEU A 115 3.15 -2.25 -3.12
C LEU A 115 3.58 -1.90 -1.69
N GLY A 116 3.89 -2.91 -0.90
CA GLY A 116 4.20 -2.74 0.53
C GLY A 116 2.95 -2.60 1.42
N THR A 117 1.74 -2.82 0.89
CA THR A 117 0.52 -2.84 1.70
C THR A 117 0.42 -4.14 2.48
N ILE A 118 0.18 -4.02 3.78
CA ILE A 118 -0.17 -5.14 4.65
C ILE A 118 -1.65 -5.05 5.04
N ALA A 119 -2.26 -6.21 5.18
CA ALA A 119 -3.61 -6.34 5.73
C ALA A 119 -3.57 -7.08 7.07
N LYS A 120 -4.26 -6.53 8.05
CA LYS A 120 -4.43 -7.09 9.39
C LYS A 120 -5.91 -7.16 9.73
N SER A 121 -6.30 -8.07 10.62
CA SER A 121 -7.61 -7.99 11.27
C SER A 121 -7.61 -6.89 12.33
N GLU A 122 -8.75 -6.25 12.58
CA GLU A 122 -8.85 -5.22 13.63
C GLU A 122 -8.57 -5.81 15.02
N ASP A 123 -8.94 -7.08 15.24
CA ASP A 123 -8.83 -7.76 16.53
C ASP A 123 -7.45 -8.36 16.79
N SER A 124 -6.58 -8.39 15.78
CA SER A 124 -5.26 -8.99 15.90
C SER A 124 -4.18 -8.20 15.13
N ASP A 125 -3.01 -8.06 15.73
CA ASP A 125 -1.83 -7.49 15.06
C ASP A 125 -1.17 -8.47 14.06
N VAL A 126 -1.81 -9.63 13.81
CA VAL A 126 -1.27 -10.63 12.89
C VAL A 126 -1.45 -10.15 11.45
N ILE A 127 -0.37 -10.21 10.70
CA ILE A 127 -0.39 -9.89 9.26
C ILE A 127 -1.04 -11.07 8.53
N GLU A 128 -2.19 -10.82 7.89
CA GLU A 128 -2.92 -11.82 7.10
C GLU A 128 -2.47 -11.84 5.63
N ALA A 129 -2.09 -10.67 5.09
CA ALA A 129 -1.62 -10.54 3.73
C ALA A 129 -0.57 -9.43 3.63
N GLU A 130 0.42 -9.61 2.77
CA GLU A 130 1.43 -8.60 2.40
C GLU A 130 1.62 -8.61 0.89
N ILE A 131 1.44 -7.46 0.27
CA ILE A 131 1.56 -7.27 -1.19
C ILE A 131 2.94 -6.64 -1.47
N LEU A 132 3.80 -7.37 -2.16
CA LEU A 132 5.17 -6.95 -2.47
C LEU A 132 5.40 -6.68 -3.96
N GLU A 133 4.67 -7.36 -4.84
CA GLU A 133 4.92 -7.34 -6.27
C GLU A 133 3.72 -6.79 -7.05
N HIS A 134 4.00 -6.19 -8.22
CA HIS A 134 2.97 -5.75 -9.13
C HIS A 134 2.18 -6.95 -9.69
N GLY A 135 0.86 -6.85 -9.64
CA GLY A 135 -0.02 -7.92 -10.11
C GLY A 135 -0.16 -9.10 -9.15
N GLN A 136 0.55 -9.12 -8.01
CA GLN A 136 0.37 -10.13 -6.97
C GLN A 136 -1.07 -10.09 -6.45
N GLU A 137 -1.73 -11.24 -6.40
CA GLU A 137 -3.10 -11.37 -5.91
C GLU A 137 -3.12 -12.28 -4.67
N ILE A 138 -3.70 -11.78 -3.58
CA ILE A 138 -3.87 -12.53 -2.33
C ILE A 138 -5.33 -12.48 -1.92
N ILE A 139 -5.90 -13.64 -1.62
CA ILE A 139 -7.26 -13.74 -1.10
C ILE A 139 -7.27 -13.25 0.35
N LEU A 140 -7.86 -12.06 0.56
CA LEU A 140 -8.02 -11.48 1.90
C LEU A 140 -9.15 -12.16 2.66
N MET A 141 -10.27 -12.42 1.98
CA MET A 141 -11.41 -13.12 2.58
C MET A 141 -11.99 -14.15 1.61
N LYS A 142 -12.12 -15.37 2.07
CA LYS A 142 -12.60 -16.51 1.29
C LYS A 142 -14.13 -16.53 1.26
N GLY A 143 -14.74 -16.62 0.07
CA GLY A 143 -16.17 -16.87 -0.06
C GLY A 143 -16.55 -18.30 0.34
N GLY A 144 -17.76 -18.43 0.81
CA GLY A 144 -18.34 -19.72 1.19
C GLY A 144 -18.48 -20.68 0.00
N ARG A 145 -18.33 -21.96 0.23
CA ARG A 145 -18.55 -22.99 -0.80
C ARG A 145 -20.03 -23.16 -1.07
N GLY A 146 -20.37 -23.42 -2.33
CA GLY A 146 -21.73 -23.83 -2.68
C GLY A 146 -22.08 -25.18 -2.09
N GLY A 147 -23.32 -25.34 -1.64
CA GLY A 147 -23.85 -26.58 -1.13
C GLY A 147 -24.10 -27.60 -2.25
N LEU A 148 -23.91 -28.87 -1.98
CA LEU A 148 -24.15 -29.93 -2.93
C LEU A 148 -25.66 -30.21 -3.10
N GLY A 149 -26.10 -30.38 -4.36
CA GLY A 149 -27.44 -30.77 -4.68
C GLY A 149 -27.73 -32.24 -4.37
N ASN A 150 -29.02 -32.61 -4.31
CA ASN A 150 -29.43 -33.97 -3.97
C ASN A 150 -28.93 -35.04 -4.96
N SER A 151 -28.63 -34.68 -6.20
CA SER A 151 -28.06 -35.59 -7.20
C SER A 151 -26.71 -36.19 -6.75
N ASN A 152 -25.92 -35.47 -5.93
CA ASN A 152 -24.63 -35.91 -5.40
C ASN A 152 -24.74 -36.96 -4.27
N PHE A 153 -25.90 -37.03 -3.62
CA PHE A 153 -26.14 -37.94 -2.52
C PHE A 153 -26.82 -39.24 -2.92
N LYS A 154 -26.99 -39.45 -4.21
CA LYS A 154 -27.56 -40.69 -4.77
C LYS A 154 -26.58 -41.84 -4.59
N THR A 155 -27.05 -42.88 -3.92
CA THR A 155 -26.28 -44.12 -3.68
C THR A 155 -27.14 -45.33 -4.06
N SER A 156 -26.56 -46.54 -4.11
CA SER A 156 -27.28 -47.79 -4.36
C SER A 156 -28.37 -48.07 -3.32
N THR A 157 -28.17 -47.64 -2.07
CA THR A 157 -29.11 -47.81 -0.98
C THR A 157 -30.08 -46.65 -0.80
N ASN A 158 -29.69 -45.43 -1.21
CA ASN A 158 -30.53 -44.23 -1.21
C ASN A 158 -30.61 -43.64 -2.59
N GLN A 159 -31.56 -44.07 -3.40
CA GLN A 159 -31.72 -43.69 -4.78
C GLN A 159 -32.47 -42.37 -4.96
N ALA A 160 -33.17 -41.89 -3.93
CA ALA A 160 -33.99 -40.68 -3.95
C ALA A 160 -33.75 -39.80 -2.71
N PRO A 161 -32.55 -39.22 -2.53
CA PRO A 161 -32.26 -38.33 -1.42
C PRO A 161 -33.11 -37.04 -1.50
N GLU A 162 -33.85 -36.78 -0.41
CA GLU A 162 -34.71 -35.56 -0.28
C GLU A 162 -34.01 -34.39 0.39
N TYR A 163 -32.71 -34.48 0.57
CA TYR A 163 -31.88 -33.44 1.18
C TYR A 163 -30.82 -32.93 0.21
N ALA A 164 -30.42 -31.70 0.44
CA ALA A 164 -29.27 -31.06 -0.20
C ALA A 164 -28.49 -30.31 0.86
N GLN A 165 -27.26 -30.01 0.58
CA GLN A 165 -26.38 -29.30 1.50
C GLN A 165 -26.65 -27.80 1.41
N PRO A 166 -26.75 -27.06 2.51
CA PRO A 166 -26.73 -25.59 2.48
C PRO A 166 -25.36 -25.11 2.01
N GLY A 167 -25.32 -23.90 1.44
CA GLY A 167 -24.04 -23.23 1.19
C GLY A 167 -23.33 -22.86 2.50
N GLU A 168 -22.02 -22.76 2.44
CA GLU A 168 -21.21 -22.26 3.55
C GLU A 168 -21.39 -20.76 3.69
N GLU A 169 -21.39 -20.25 4.93
CA GLU A 169 -21.43 -18.83 5.18
C GLU A 169 -20.12 -18.16 4.75
N GLY A 170 -20.20 -16.96 4.23
CA GLY A 170 -19.06 -16.09 3.98
C GLY A 170 -18.51 -15.54 5.30
N VAL A 171 -17.29 -15.04 5.24
CA VAL A 171 -16.61 -14.41 6.37
C VAL A 171 -16.79 -12.91 6.28
N GLU A 172 -17.03 -12.25 7.42
CA GLU A 172 -17.09 -10.79 7.51
C GLU A 172 -16.20 -10.26 8.63
N GLY A 173 -15.74 -9.04 8.49
CA GLY A 173 -14.92 -8.39 9.51
C GLY A 173 -14.28 -7.09 9.01
N ILE A 174 -13.71 -6.34 9.96
CA ILE A 174 -12.98 -5.13 9.67
C ILE A 174 -11.52 -5.50 9.41
N LYS A 175 -11.00 -5.07 8.26
CA LYS A 175 -9.61 -5.21 7.89
C LYS A 175 -8.92 -3.85 7.92
N VAL A 176 -7.75 -3.82 8.51
CA VAL A 176 -6.87 -2.66 8.57
C VAL A 176 -5.83 -2.84 7.48
N LEU A 177 -5.91 -2.01 6.44
CA LEU A 177 -4.87 -1.92 5.43
C LEU A 177 -3.88 -0.85 5.87
N GLU A 178 -2.63 -1.21 5.96
CA GLU A 178 -1.52 -0.35 6.37
C GLU A 178 -0.46 -0.40 5.28
N LEU A 179 -0.11 0.77 4.77
CA LEU A 179 0.98 0.90 3.83
C LEU A 179 2.28 1.02 4.63
N LYS A 180 3.10 -0.01 4.60
CA LYS A 180 4.50 0.07 5.06
C LYS A 180 5.27 0.87 4.03
N VAL A 181 5.04 2.17 4.03
CA VAL A 181 5.61 3.06 3.03
C VAL A 181 7.09 3.04 3.10
N LEU A 182 7.56 2.98 1.92
CA LEU A 182 8.92 3.02 1.54
C LEU A 182 9.05 4.14 0.56
N ALA A 183 10.08 4.90 0.74
CA ALA A 183 10.47 5.81 -0.29
C ALA A 183 11.29 5.01 -1.30
N ASP A 184 11.11 5.29 -2.56
CA ASP A 184 11.94 4.76 -3.62
C ASP A 184 13.37 5.31 -3.47
N VAL A 185 13.49 6.55 -3.00
CA VAL A 185 14.75 7.26 -2.77
C VAL A 185 14.84 7.76 -1.33
N GLY A 186 15.87 7.32 -0.60
CA GLY A 186 16.19 7.81 0.74
C GLY A 186 17.24 8.93 0.69
N LEU A 187 16.94 10.10 1.29
CA LEU A 187 17.89 11.20 1.43
C LEU A 187 18.79 10.98 2.64
N VAL A 188 20.10 10.98 2.41
CA VAL A 188 21.13 10.85 3.43
C VAL A 188 22.05 12.05 3.39
N GLY A 189 22.35 12.65 4.52
CA GLY A 189 23.26 13.80 4.57
C GLY A 189 23.29 14.44 5.95
N PHE A 190 24.33 15.22 6.21
CA PHE A 190 24.51 15.95 7.47
C PHE A 190 23.39 16.97 7.74
N PRO A 191 23.20 17.40 8.98
CA PRO A 191 22.36 18.54 9.28
C PRO A 191 22.76 19.74 8.40
N ASN A 192 21.77 20.49 7.92
CA ASN A 192 21.97 21.66 7.04
C ASN A 192 22.58 21.36 5.65
N ALA A 193 22.72 20.11 5.26
CA ALA A 193 23.09 19.74 3.87
C ALA A 193 22.04 20.15 2.82
N GLY A 194 20.86 20.60 3.24
CA GLY A 194 19.79 21.04 2.35
C GLY A 194 18.77 19.97 2.01
N LYS A 195 18.70 18.86 2.76
CA LYS A 195 17.76 17.74 2.51
C LYS A 195 16.30 18.18 2.43
N SER A 196 15.80 18.82 3.48
CA SER A 196 14.40 19.26 3.54
C SER A 196 14.09 20.37 2.53
N THR A 197 15.09 21.21 2.19
CA THR A 197 14.97 22.23 1.13
C THR A 197 14.85 21.54 -0.24
N LEU A 198 15.72 20.58 -0.53
CA LEU A 198 15.65 19.80 -1.76
C LEU A 198 14.29 19.10 -1.88
N LEU A 199 13.87 18.40 -0.83
CA LEU A 199 12.59 17.72 -0.81
C LEU A 199 11.43 18.67 -1.09
N SER A 200 11.43 19.87 -0.49
CA SER A 200 10.38 20.87 -0.70
C SER A 200 10.36 21.45 -2.12
N CYS A 201 11.52 21.55 -2.76
CA CYS A 201 11.63 22.12 -4.12
C CYS A 201 11.30 21.11 -5.23
N ILE A 202 11.59 19.81 -4.99
CA ILE A 202 11.47 18.78 -6.03
C ILE A 202 10.08 18.09 -6.01
N THR A 203 9.34 18.22 -4.90
CA THR A 203 8.03 17.58 -4.72
C THR A 203 6.88 18.45 -5.23
N ALA A 204 5.88 17.80 -5.82
CA ALA A 204 4.69 18.46 -6.37
C ALA A 204 3.77 19.07 -5.28
N ALA A 205 3.80 18.52 -4.09
CA ALA A 205 3.05 19.01 -2.93
C ALA A 205 4.01 19.22 -1.76
N LYS A 206 3.63 20.08 -0.80
CA LYS A 206 4.42 20.26 0.42
C LYS A 206 4.71 18.90 1.06
N PRO A 207 5.99 18.61 1.37
CA PRO A 207 6.37 17.38 2.06
C PRO A 207 5.53 17.18 3.31
N LYS A 208 5.14 15.97 3.55
CA LYS A 208 4.33 15.64 4.72
C LYS A 208 5.17 14.99 5.77
N ILE A 209 4.94 15.43 6.96
CA ILE A 209 5.37 14.77 8.16
C ILE A 209 4.49 13.53 8.31
N ALA A 210 5.06 12.35 8.16
CA ALA A 210 4.36 11.10 8.36
C ALA A 210 4.50 10.70 9.83
N ASP A 211 3.43 10.90 10.61
CA ASP A 211 3.39 10.57 12.03
C ASP A 211 3.12 9.06 12.19
N TYR A 212 4.18 8.30 12.23
CA TYR A 212 4.10 6.87 12.49
C TYR A 212 4.16 6.60 13.99
N ALA A 213 3.16 5.92 14.52
CA ALA A 213 3.04 5.59 15.95
C ALA A 213 4.25 4.82 16.54
N PHE A 214 5.18 4.39 15.71
CA PHE A 214 6.36 3.61 16.06
C PHE A 214 7.69 4.32 15.79
N THR A 215 7.67 5.60 15.36
CA THR A 215 8.89 6.38 15.09
C THR A 215 9.08 7.46 16.13
N THR A 216 10.29 7.51 16.72
CA THR A 216 10.69 8.61 17.60
C THR A 216 11.08 9.86 16.81
N ILE A 217 11.46 9.67 15.54
CA ILE A 217 11.82 10.72 14.58
C ILE A 217 10.93 10.55 13.36
N VAL A 218 10.24 11.60 13.00
CA VAL A 218 9.20 11.59 11.97
C VAL A 218 9.83 11.88 10.61
N PRO A 219 9.81 10.94 9.65
CA PRO A 219 10.35 11.17 8.32
C PRO A 219 9.46 12.15 7.54
N GLN A 220 10.09 12.95 6.70
CA GLN A 220 9.39 13.77 5.74
C GLN A 220 9.34 13.05 4.38
N LEU A 221 8.13 12.79 3.92
CA LEU A 221 7.90 12.14 2.64
C LEU A 221 7.45 13.15 1.59
N GLY A 222 7.92 13.00 0.38
CA GLY A 222 7.53 13.83 -0.74
C GLY A 222 7.38 13.03 -2.03
N MET A 223 6.30 13.28 -2.76
CA MET A 223 6.09 12.72 -4.08
C MET A 223 6.76 13.61 -5.12
N VAL A 224 7.67 13.04 -5.87
CA VAL A 224 8.38 13.69 -6.96
C VAL A 224 7.71 13.30 -8.27
N GLU A 225 7.11 14.29 -8.94
CA GLU A 225 6.55 14.08 -10.27
C GLU A 225 7.68 14.00 -11.31
N TYR A 226 7.57 13.02 -12.19
CA TYR A 226 8.46 12.78 -13.30
C TYR A 226 7.67 12.77 -14.61
N ARG A 227 8.35 12.71 -15.75
CA ARG A 227 7.75 12.77 -17.10
C ARG A 227 6.62 11.75 -17.26
N ASP A 228 5.66 12.03 -18.12
CA ASP A 228 4.56 11.13 -18.51
C ASP A 228 3.68 10.64 -17.35
N SER A 229 3.39 11.54 -16.39
CA SER A 229 2.58 11.24 -15.19
C SER A 229 3.16 10.15 -14.31
N ARG A 230 4.46 9.86 -14.44
CA ARG A 230 5.19 8.99 -13.54
C ARG A 230 5.57 9.76 -12.28
N SER A 231 5.79 9.04 -11.20
CA SER A 231 6.21 9.65 -9.94
C SER A 231 6.95 8.64 -9.09
N PHE A 232 7.77 9.12 -8.17
CA PHE A 232 8.44 8.30 -7.16
C PHE A 232 8.41 9.00 -5.81
N CYS A 233 8.49 8.23 -4.74
CA CYS A 233 8.50 8.75 -3.40
C CYS A 233 9.93 8.96 -2.90
N MET A 234 10.19 10.13 -2.33
CA MET A 234 11.45 10.48 -1.70
C MET A 234 11.24 10.73 -0.21
N ALA A 235 12.11 10.17 0.62
CA ALA A 235 12.07 10.36 2.07
C ALA A 235 13.31 11.09 2.57
N ASP A 236 13.13 12.12 3.39
CA ASP A 236 14.20 12.63 4.26
C ASP A 236 14.31 11.69 5.47
N LEU A 237 15.50 11.15 5.69
CA LEU A 237 15.84 10.22 6.76
C LEU A 237 16.56 10.96 7.89
N PRO A 238 15.84 11.75 8.72
CA PRO A 238 16.46 12.49 9.82
C PRO A 238 16.94 11.50 10.88
N GLY A 239 18.06 11.81 11.53
CA GLY A 239 18.54 11.05 12.70
C GLY A 239 19.37 9.80 12.41
N ILE A 240 19.68 9.47 11.16
CA ILE A 240 20.69 8.46 10.86
C ILE A 240 22.05 8.91 11.44
N ILE A 241 22.32 10.22 11.42
CA ILE A 241 23.60 10.82 11.79
C ILE A 241 23.61 11.37 13.22
N GLU A 242 22.44 11.70 13.81
CA GLU A 242 22.36 12.33 15.12
C GLU A 242 22.00 11.34 16.23
N GLY A 243 22.86 10.39 16.57
CA GLY A 243 22.70 9.55 17.77
C GLY A 243 22.39 8.07 17.55
N ALA A 244 22.54 7.55 16.34
CA ALA A 244 22.43 6.10 16.11
C ALA A 244 23.47 5.31 16.91
N ALA A 245 24.65 5.90 17.20
CA ALA A 245 25.69 5.30 18.01
C ALA A 245 25.44 5.35 19.53
N GLU A 246 24.52 6.20 20.00
CA GLU A 246 24.23 6.40 21.43
C GLU A 246 23.06 5.57 21.98
N GLY A 247 22.52 4.61 21.20
CA GLY A 247 21.45 3.73 21.68
C GLY A 247 20.06 4.40 21.86
N LYS A 248 19.93 5.70 21.57
CA LYS A 248 18.66 6.43 21.50
C LYS A 248 18.05 6.35 20.10
N GLY A 249 18.56 5.41 19.27
CA GLY A 249 18.27 5.28 17.87
C GLY A 249 16.81 4.98 17.58
N LEU A 250 16.41 5.40 16.40
CA LEU A 250 15.22 5.01 15.66
C LEU A 250 14.90 3.54 15.92
N GLY A 251 13.70 3.27 16.42
CA GLY A 251 13.31 1.90 16.76
C GLY A 251 13.53 0.93 15.59
N HIS A 252 13.97 -0.29 15.86
CA HIS A 252 14.24 -1.36 14.89
C HIS A 252 13.11 -1.57 13.84
N ARG A 253 11.90 -1.08 14.10
CA ARG A 253 10.77 -1.14 13.17
C ARG A 253 10.84 -0.08 12.07
N PHE A 254 11.31 1.13 12.36
CA PHE A 254 11.50 2.19 11.36
C PHE A 254 12.60 1.82 10.37
N LEU A 255 13.61 1.12 10.84
CA LEU A 255 14.77 0.72 10.09
C LEU A 255 14.46 -0.30 9.00
N ARG A 256 13.57 -1.25 9.27
CA ARG A 256 13.02 -2.16 8.27
C ARG A 256 12.31 -1.45 7.12
N HIS A 257 11.85 -0.23 7.32
CA HIS A 257 11.21 0.54 6.27
C HIS A 257 12.21 1.25 5.35
N ILE A 258 13.37 1.62 5.88
CA ILE A 258 14.47 2.20 5.09
C ILE A 258 15.19 1.11 4.29
N GLU A 259 15.23 -0.10 4.79
CA GLU A 259 15.80 -1.28 4.11
C GLU A 259 15.18 -1.54 2.72
N ARG A 260 14.00 -1.02 2.47
CA ARG A 260 13.28 -1.22 1.21
C ARG A 260 13.44 -0.07 0.20
N ASN A 261 14.11 1.05 0.55
CA ASN A 261 14.43 2.07 -0.43
C ASN A 261 15.29 1.47 -1.55
N ALA A 262 14.96 1.75 -2.80
CA ALA A 262 15.72 1.24 -3.92
C ALA A 262 17.07 1.95 -4.07
N ILE A 263 17.12 3.27 -3.77
CA ILE A 263 18.29 4.13 -3.96
C ILE A 263 18.54 4.98 -2.72
N LEU A 264 19.81 5.26 -2.43
CA LEU A 264 20.23 6.23 -1.43
C LEU A 264 20.87 7.46 -2.10
N LEU A 265 20.27 8.63 -1.91
CA LEU A 265 20.80 9.90 -2.40
C LEU A 265 21.59 10.60 -1.27
N PHE A 266 22.90 10.61 -1.42
CA PHE A 266 23.81 11.32 -0.51
C PHE A 266 23.85 12.79 -0.87
N LEU A 267 23.47 13.63 0.07
CA LEU A 267 23.51 15.07 -0.09
C LEU A 267 24.71 15.66 0.67
N ILE A 268 25.69 16.16 -0.09
CA ILE A 268 26.92 16.76 0.43
C ILE A 268 26.91 18.24 0.09
N PRO A 269 27.02 19.16 1.07
CA PRO A 269 26.98 20.57 0.77
C PRO A 269 28.30 21.05 0.13
N ALA A 270 28.19 21.99 -0.80
CA ALA A 270 29.34 22.56 -1.54
C ALA A 270 30.35 23.29 -0.63
N ASP A 271 29.88 23.78 0.52
CA ASP A 271 30.68 24.47 1.55
C ASP A 271 31.45 23.49 2.49
N SER A 272 31.41 22.19 2.20
CA SER A 272 32.21 21.19 2.91
C SER A 272 33.71 21.36 2.69
N LYS A 273 34.51 21.06 3.73
CA LYS A 273 35.96 21.11 3.65
C LYS A 273 36.58 19.89 2.97
N ASP A 274 35.92 18.74 2.99
CA ASP A 274 36.39 17.47 2.43
C ASP A 274 35.18 16.61 2.07
N HIS A 275 34.78 16.69 0.81
CA HIS A 275 33.59 16.04 0.29
C HIS A 275 33.68 14.52 0.33
N ARG A 276 34.88 13.98 0.10
CA ARG A 276 35.12 12.56 0.14
C ARG A 276 34.99 12.01 1.56
N LYS A 277 35.58 12.71 2.52
CA LYS A 277 35.54 12.29 3.92
C LYS A 277 34.11 12.34 4.48
N GLU A 278 33.33 13.36 4.12
CA GLU A 278 31.92 13.42 4.49
C GLU A 278 31.14 12.23 3.92
N PHE A 279 31.35 11.88 2.67
CA PHE A 279 30.73 10.69 2.06
C PHE A 279 31.13 9.41 2.80
N GLU A 280 32.42 9.23 3.11
CA GLU A 280 32.92 8.04 3.83
C GLU A 280 32.35 7.94 5.27
N ILE A 281 32.20 9.06 5.96
CA ILE A 281 31.55 9.10 7.29
C ILE A 281 30.07 8.65 7.17
N LEU A 282 29.31 9.25 6.26
CA LEU A 282 27.93 8.91 6.04
C LEU A 282 27.75 7.43 5.68
N ARG A 283 28.61 6.91 4.83
CA ARG A 283 28.64 5.50 4.43
C ARG A 283 28.95 4.59 5.62
N SER A 284 29.94 4.95 6.45
CA SER A 284 30.31 4.14 7.62
C SER A 284 29.21 4.14 8.69
N GLU A 285 28.44 5.22 8.83
CA GLU A 285 27.29 5.27 9.72
C GLU A 285 26.14 4.39 9.22
N LEU A 286 25.86 4.39 7.91
CA LEU A 286 24.90 3.47 7.33
C LEU A 286 25.31 2.01 7.52
N GLU A 287 26.60 1.69 7.37
CA GLU A 287 27.15 0.35 7.59
C GLU A 287 26.96 -0.12 9.04
N LYS A 288 27.25 0.75 10.01
CA LYS A 288 27.02 0.45 11.43
C LYS A 288 25.55 0.24 11.75
N TYR A 289 24.71 0.91 10.99
CA TYR A 289 23.29 0.87 11.17
C TYR A 289 22.67 -0.42 10.59
N ASN A 290 22.87 -0.69 9.32
CA ASN A 290 22.53 -1.94 8.64
C ASN A 290 23.46 -2.16 7.44
N PRO A 291 24.33 -3.21 7.47
CA PRO A 291 25.23 -3.54 6.39
C PRO A 291 24.54 -3.80 5.03
N GLU A 292 23.28 -4.24 5.04
CA GLU A 292 22.51 -4.49 3.82
C GLU A 292 22.24 -3.20 3.02
N MET A 293 22.24 -2.05 3.67
CA MET A 293 22.07 -0.76 3.01
C MET A 293 23.24 -0.42 2.07
N LEU A 294 24.42 -1.02 2.28
CA LEU A 294 25.57 -0.84 1.40
C LEU A 294 25.45 -1.57 0.06
N GLN A 295 24.49 -2.49 -0.06
CA GLN A 295 24.22 -3.23 -1.30
C GLN A 295 23.33 -2.44 -2.28
N LYS A 296 22.82 -1.28 -1.84
CA LYS A 296 21.94 -0.44 -2.64
C LYS A 296 22.72 0.45 -3.59
N ASP A 297 22.02 0.96 -4.60
CA ASP A 297 22.57 1.96 -5.48
C ASP A 297 22.69 3.30 -4.78
N PHE A 298 23.84 3.94 -4.99
CA PHE A 298 24.16 5.25 -4.45
C PHE A 298 24.20 6.31 -5.54
N VAL A 299 23.66 7.46 -5.23
CA VAL A 299 23.81 8.67 -6.02
C VAL A 299 24.32 9.79 -5.10
N ILE A 300 25.27 10.58 -5.56
CA ILE A 300 25.78 11.74 -4.80
C ILE A 300 25.27 13.01 -5.43
N ALA A 301 24.65 13.89 -4.63
CA ALA A 301 24.30 15.23 -5.05
C ALA A 301 25.09 16.25 -4.22
N VAL A 302 25.88 17.07 -4.91
CA VAL A 302 26.55 18.22 -4.27
C VAL A 302 25.58 19.39 -4.27
N SER A 303 25.05 19.72 -3.09
CA SER A 303 24.06 20.79 -2.89
C SER A 303 24.72 22.16 -2.79
N LYS A 304 23.91 23.24 -2.89
CA LYS A 304 24.38 24.64 -2.86
C LYS A 304 25.43 24.96 -3.94
N SER A 305 25.33 24.31 -5.08
CA SER A 305 26.32 24.44 -6.19
C SER A 305 26.30 25.80 -6.88
N ASP A 306 25.32 26.66 -6.55
CA ASP A 306 25.28 28.06 -6.92
C ASP A 306 26.44 28.90 -6.33
N MET A 307 27.09 28.38 -5.29
CA MET A 307 28.27 29.01 -4.65
C MET A 307 29.59 28.59 -5.31
N LEU A 308 29.58 27.67 -6.28
CA LEU A 308 30.77 27.08 -6.87
C LEU A 308 31.06 27.58 -8.26
N ASP A 309 32.30 27.95 -8.52
CA ASP A 309 32.83 28.17 -9.85
C ASP A 309 33.15 26.83 -10.58
N ASN A 310 33.32 26.89 -11.89
CA ASN A 310 33.59 25.69 -12.69
C ASN A 310 34.89 24.99 -12.32
N GLU A 311 35.89 25.72 -11.85
CA GLU A 311 37.18 25.16 -11.40
C GLU A 311 36.97 24.34 -10.10
N LEU A 312 36.19 24.89 -9.17
CA LEU A 312 35.84 24.17 -7.92
C LEU A 312 34.99 22.95 -8.17
N LYS A 313 34.04 22.99 -9.11
CA LYS A 313 33.25 21.81 -9.51
C LYS A 313 34.12 20.69 -10.05
N THR A 314 35.13 21.01 -10.87
CA THR A 314 36.09 20.01 -11.38
C THR A 314 36.97 19.43 -10.28
N ALA A 315 37.42 20.25 -9.33
CA ALA A 315 38.19 19.79 -8.19
C ALA A 315 37.39 18.85 -7.28
N ILE A 316 36.16 19.23 -6.91
CA ILE A 316 35.26 18.41 -6.10
C ILE A 316 34.92 17.08 -6.82
N SER A 317 34.66 17.13 -8.13
CA SER A 317 34.41 15.94 -8.94
C SER A 317 35.59 14.97 -8.94
N ALA A 318 36.82 15.46 -8.84
CA ALA A 318 38.02 14.64 -8.73
C ALA A 318 38.20 13.99 -7.34
N GLU A 319 37.67 14.59 -6.28
CA GLU A 319 37.69 14.08 -4.91
C GLU A 319 36.67 12.96 -4.71
N LEU A 320 35.51 13.02 -5.41
CA LEU A 320 34.42 12.06 -5.23
C LEU A 320 34.76 10.69 -5.84
N PRO A 321 34.15 9.61 -5.34
CA PRO A 321 34.34 8.26 -5.88
C PRO A 321 33.87 8.16 -7.34
N LYS A 322 34.76 7.76 -8.25
CA LYS A 322 34.50 7.68 -9.70
C LYS A 322 33.46 6.62 -10.10
N ASN A 323 33.22 5.65 -9.26
CA ASN A 323 32.27 4.55 -9.48
C ASN A 323 30.84 4.89 -9.06
N ILE A 324 30.60 6.05 -8.44
CA ILE A 324 29.29 6.49 -8.00
C ILE A 324 28.86 7.69 -8.85
N PRO A 325 27.67 7.69 -9.46
CA PRO A 325 27.18 8.83 -10.21
C PRO A 325 26.98 10.02 -9.28
N HIS A 326 27.48 11.19 -9.72
CA HIS A 326 27.33 12.43 -8.93
C HIS A 326 26.84 13.58 -9.79
N LEU A 327 26.16 14.53 -9.14
CA LEU A 327 25.59 15.71 -9.79
C LEU A 327 25.71 16.93 -8.87
N PHE A 328 25.96 18.11 -9.47
CA PHE A 328 25.93 19.39 -8.77
C PHE A 328 24.54 20.01 -8.89
N ILE A 329 23.92 20.31 -7.77
CA ILE A 329 22.53 20.81 -7.72
C ILE A 329 22.42 22.09 -6.88
N SER A 330 21.46 22.92 -7.19
CA SER A 330 21.02 24.00 -6.30
C SER A 330 19.50 23.97 -6.17
N SER A 331 19.03 23.75 -4.96
CA SER A 331 17.62 23.78 -4.65
C SER A 331 17.03 25.19 -4.70
N VAL A 332 17.87 26.23 -4.51
CA VAL A 332 17.43 27.62 -4.51
C VAL A 332 17.25 28.15 -5.93
N THR A 333 18.18 27.85 -6.83
CA THR A 333 18.16 28.30 -8.22
C THR A 333 17.42 27.35 -9.17
N GLY A 334 17.14 26.13 -8.71
CA GLY A 334 16.58 25.06 -9.55
C GLY A 334 17.60 24.38 -10.47
N TYR A 335 18.91 24.72 -10.31
CA TYR A 335 19.98 24.21 -11.16
C TYR A 335 20.10 22.70 -11.06
N HIS A 336 20.07 22.01 -12.20
CA HIS A 336 20.18 20.57 -12.39
C HIS A 336 19.17 19.69 -11.58
N LEU A 337 18.05 20.25 -11.15
CA LEU A 337 17.03 19.44 -10.45
C LEU A 337 16.31 18.47 -11.39
N GLN A 338 16.15 18.84 -12.68
CA GLN A 338 15.54 17.94 -13.66
C GLN A 338 16.49 16.79 -14.02
N GLU A 339 17.75 17.07 -14.18
CA GLU A 339 18.80 16.06 -14.42
C GLU A 339 18.93 15.10 -13.23
N LEU A 340 18.75 15.62 -12.00
CA LEU A 340 18.69 14.76 -10.82
C LEU A 340 17.49 13.80 -10.87
N LYS A 341 16.32 14.29 -11.25
CA LYS A 341 15.13 13.43 -11.44
C LYS A 341 15.39 12.36 -12.52
N ASP A 342 15.99 12.76 -13.65
CA ASP A 342 16.32 11.84 -14.74
C ASP A 342 17.32 10.76 -14.28
N LEU A 343 18.35 11.15 -13.53
CA LEU A 343 19.34 10.21 -12.98
C LEU A 343 18.72 9.21 -11.99
N LEU A 344 17.93 9.73 -11.04
CA LEU A 344 17.25 8.88 -10.05
C LEU A 344 16.27 7.91 -10.73
N TRP A 345 15.48 8.40 -11.68
CA TRP A 345 14.54 7.56 -12.41
C TRP A 345 15.27 6.44 -13.20
N LYS A 346 16.34 6.78 -13.89
CA LYS A 346 17.15 5.79 -14.63
C LYS A 346 17.70 4.70 -13.72
N THR A 347 18.13 5.06 -12.52
CA THR A 347 18.64 4.09 -11.54
C THR A 347 17.51 3.22 -10.97
N LEU A 348 16.30 3.79 -10.78
CA LEU A 348 15.12 3.03 -10.34
C LEU A 348 14.67 2.02 -11.40
N ASP A 349 14.63 2.41 -12.68
CA ASP A 349 14.22 1.53 -13.79
C ASP A 349 15.17 0.33 -13.97
N THR A 350 16.47 0.53 -13.76
CA THR A 350 17.45 -0.58 -13.83
C THR A 350 17.23 -1.62 -12.73
N ASN A 351 16.74 -1.22 -11.56
CA ASN A 351 16.44 -2.11 -10.44
C ASN A 351 15.11 -2.85 -10.56
N THR A 352 14.21 -2.37 -11.43
CA THR A 352 12.90 -3.00 -11.64
C THR A 352 12.96 -4.12 -12.69
N LEU A 353 14.03 -4.19 -13.48
CA LEU A 353 14.23 -5.14 -14.58
C LEU A 353 15.20 -6.30 -14.22
N GLY A 354 15.77 -6.35 -13.04
CA GLY A 354 16.61 -7.41 -12.48
C GLY A 354 15.90 -8.18 -11.39
#